data_b5deb0e9b6d05cf3161cb8045254d975
#
_entry.id   b5deb0e9b6d05cf3161cb8045254d975
#
_cell.length_a   1.000
_cell.length_b   1.000
_cell.length_c   1.000
_cell.angle_alpha   90.00
_cell.angle_beta   90.00
_cell.angle_gamma   90.00
#
_symmetry.space_group_name_H-M   'P 1'
#
loop_
_entity.id
_entity.type
_entity.pdbx_description
1 polymer ?
#
loop_
_entity_poly.entity_id
_entity_poly.type
_entity_poly.pdbx_seq_one_letter_code
_entity_poly.pdbx_strand_id
1 'polypeptide(L)'
;MLLADFIKDGVASLEALYPRGEAEASVLRLCEDRLGVKSYTHIIEPSTEVPPTALEGLRNDMHRLADGEPLQYVLGWTEFCGMRFSVGPGVLIPRPETEEMTRRICTWLHTLPYSARVLDLCTGSGCIAWSIFRQVPGTEVVGVDISDEALVIARGQGEGDGPVFLKEDILSDQTQLDGEFDLVVSNPPYVMEKEKASMRRNVLDYEPALALFVPDSDPLLFYRAVAGRAWHLLRDGGTGMVEINEALGDETAAVFRDSGFREVRLVRDFLGKNRFVVFTKQGS
;
A
#
# COMPACT_ATOMS: atom_id res chain seq x y z
N MET A 1 10.35 10.49 34.13
CA MET A 1 10.24 11.49 33.02
C MET A 1 8.77 11.70 32.77
N LEU A 2 8.30 12.96 32.78
CA LEU A 2 6.91 13.24 32.45
C LEU A 2 6.63 12.94 30.99
N LEU A 3 5.44 12.44 30.68
CA LEU A 3 5.00 12.19 29.31
C LEU A 3 5.02 13.48 28.46
N ALA A 4 4.61 14.60 29.05
CA ALA A 4 4.64 15.91 28.38
C ALA A 4 6.07 16.34 27.99
N ASP A 5 7.06 16.08 28.85
CA ASP A 5 8.46 16.39 28.55
C ASP A 5 8.99 15.48 27.43
N PHE A 6 8.69 14.18 27.50
CA PHE A 6 9.07 13.23 26.44
C PHE A 6 8.51 13.65 25.07
N ILE A 7 7.21 14.01 25.02
CA ILE A 7 6.57 14.48 23.78
C ILE A 7 7.25 15.75 23.28
N LYS A 8 7.46 16.74 24.14
CA LYS A 8 8.11 18.01 23.77
C LYS A 8 9.50 17.80 23.18
N ASP A 9 10.32 16.98 23.84
CA ASP A 9 11.69 16.70 23.40
C ASP A 9 11.68 15.90 22.09
N GLY A 10 10.76 14.93 21.97
CA GLY A 10 10.55 14.16 20.75
C GLY A 10 10.15 15.03 19.56
N VAL A 11 9.18 15.91 19.74
CA VAL A 11 8.76 16.86 18.67
C VAL A 11 9.94 17.72 18.24
N ALA A 12 10.70 18.28 19.18
CA ALA A 12 11.86 19.13 18.86
C ALA A 12 12.92 18.35 18.04
N SER A 13 13.12 17.04 18.31
CA SER A 13 14.08 16.23 17.56
C SER A 13 13.66 15.95 16.12
N LEU A 14 12.35 16.03 15.80
CA LEU A 14 11.81 15.75 14.47
C LEU A 14 11.58 17.03 13.63
N GLU A 15 11.62 18.23 14.22
CA GLU A 15 11.36 19.51 13.51
C GLU A 15 12.37 19.79 12.39
N ALA A 16 13.55 19.15 12.40
CA ALA A 16 14.52 19.25 11.31
C ALA A 16 14.07 18.48 10.03
N LEU A 17 13.20 17.49 10.19
CA LEU A 17 12.75 16.61 9.10
C LEU A 17 11.29 16.90 8.68
N TYR A 18 10.46 17.31 9.61
CA TYR A 18 9.01 17.43 9.43
C TYR A 18 8.47 18.77 9.95
N PRO A 19 7.39 19.31 9.37
CA PRO A 19 6.64 20.39 9.97
C PRO A 19 6.17 19.99 11.38
N ARG A 20 6.14 20.96 12.30
CA ARG A 20 5.82 20.73 13.73
C ARG A 20 4.56 19.89 13.96
N GLY A 21 3.48 20.14 13.22
CA GLY A 21 2.23 19.35 13.36
C GLY A 21 2.39 17.88 12.97
N GLU A 22 3.22 17.59 11.95
CA GLU A 22 3.53 16.22 11.53
C GLU A 22 4.46 15.53 12.55
N ALA A 23 5.45 16.25 13.05
CA ALA A 23 6.32 15.79 14.12
C ALA A 23 5.52 15.44 15.39
N GLU A 24 4.62 16.33 15.81
CA GLU A 24 3.75 16.11 16.96
C GLU A 24 2.84 14.90 16.78
N ALA A 25 2.18 14.77 15.63
CA ALA A 25 1.32 13.63 15.32
C ALA A 25 2.10 12.31 15.38
N SER A 26 3.34 12.31 14.89
CA SER A 26 4.21 11.10 14.90
C SER A 26 4.59 10.69 16.32
N VAL A 27 5.01 11.64 17.16
CA VAL A 27 5.38 11.37 18.56
C VAL A 27 4.16 10.93 19.38
N LEU A 28 3.02 11.58 19.20
CA LEU A 28 1.77 11.19 19.87
C LEU A 28 1.35 9.77 19.47
N ARG A 29 1.41 9.45 18.18
CA ARG A 29 1.07 8.10 17.70
C ARG A 29 2.01 7.03 18.25
N LEU A 30 3.32 7.33 18.35
CA LEU A 30 4.29 6.45 18.99
C LEU A 30 3.92 6.22 20.46
N CYS A 31 3.62 7.27 21.22
CA CYS A 31 3.20 7.15 22.62
C CYS A 31 1.89 6.37 22.78
N GLU A 32 0.90 6.59 21.91
CA GLU A 32 -0.34 5.83 21.92
C GLU A 32 -0.10 4.33 21.73
N ASP A 33 0.75 3.97 20.76
CA ASP A 33 1.04 2.56 20.46
C ASP A 33 1.84 1.88 21.56
N ARG A 34 2.91 2.51 22.03
CA ARG A 34 3.86 1.90 22.98
C ARG A 34 3.40 1.93 24.42
N LEU A 35 2.62 2.94 24.82
CA LEU A 35 2.18 3.15 26.20
C LEU A 35 0.69 2.88 26.42
N GLY A 36 -0.11 2.76 25.35
CA GLY A 36 -1.57 2.63 25.44
C GLY A 36 -2.27 3.91 25.95
N VAL A 37 -1.57 5.05 25.96
CA VAL A 37 -2.13 6.34 26.34
C VAL A 37 -2.95 6.95 25.20
N LYS A 38 -3.75 7.99 25.48
CA LYS A 38 -4.41 8.76 24.43
C LYS A 38 -3.57 9.98 24.05
N SER A 39 -3.69 10.44 22.81
CA SER A 39 -2.94 11.62 22.31
C SER A 39 -3.07 12.86 23.17
N TYR A 40 -4.19 13.02 23.87
CA TYR A 40 -4.46 14.14 24.76
C TYR A 40 -4.12 13.87 26.24
N THR A 41 -3.63 12.67 26.62
CA THR A 41 -3.34 12.31 28.03
C THR A 41 -2.39 13.30 28.68
N HIS A 42 -1.34 13.72 27.98
CA HIS A 42 -0.35 14.68 28.49
C HIS A 42 -0.93 16.07 28.82
N ILE A 43 -2.12 16.39 28.30
CA ILE A 43 -2.82 17.66 28.54
C ILE A 43 -3.75 17.55 29.76
N ILE A 44 -4.55 16.46 29.80
CA ILE A 44 -5.57 16.32 30.88
C ILE A 44 -4.98 15.69 32.15
N GLU A 45 -3.89 14.97 32.05
CA GLU A 45 -3.17 14.31 33.15
C GLU A 45 -1.69 14.70 33.10
N PRO A 46 -1.33 15.98 33.38
CA PRO A 46 0.02 16.50 33.16
C PRO A 46 1.10 15.86 34.06
N SER A 47 0.70 15.16 35.12
CA SER A 47 1.61 14.40 36.00
C SER A 47 1.88 12.97 35.51
N THR A 48 1.31 12.55 34.37
CA THR A 48 1.57 11.22 33.80
C THR A 48 3.04 11.03 33.53
N GLU A 49 3.62 9.95 34.02
CA GLU A 49 5.01 9.59 33.79
C GLU A 49 5.15 8.45 32.77
N VAL A 50 6.20 8.52 31.98
CA VAL A 50 6.61 7.39 31.14
C VAL A 50 7.16 6.28 32.05
N PRO A 51 6.61 5.04 31.98
CA PRO A 51 7.12 3.93 32.77
C PRO A 51 8.63 3.71 32.53
N PRO A 52 9.44 3.55 33.59
CA PRO A 52 10.88 3.34 33.43
C PRO A 52 11.22 2.15 32.52
N THR A 53 10.38 1.10 32.52
CA THR A 53 10.53 -0.08 31.67
C THR A 53 10.30 0.17 30.17
N ALA A 54 9.54 1.22 29.82
CA ALA A 54 9.24 1.59 28.43
C ALA A 54 10.20 2.67 27.89
N LEU A 55 10.87 3.41 28.78
CA LEU A 55 11.60 4.62 28.40
C LEU A 55 12.75 4.35 27.43
N GLU A 56 13.50 3.25 27.62
CA GLU A 56 14.61 2.89 26.74
C GLU A 56 14.11 2.53 25.34
N GLY A 57 13.05 1.72 25.24
CA GLY A 57 12.42 1.37 23.96
C GLY A 57 11.91 2.60 23.21
N LEU A 58 11.21 3.51 23.92
CA LEU A 58 10.73 4.77 23.34
C LEU A 58 11.87 5.68 22.84
N ARG A 59 12.98 5.74 23.58
CA ARG A 59 14.15 6.51 23.12
C ARG A 59 14.76 5.90 21.85
N ASN A 60 14.87 4.59 21.78
CA ASN A 60 15.35 3.91 20.58
C ASN A 60 14.41 4.16 19.38
N ASP A 61 13.09 4.08 19.57
CA ASP A 61 12.12 4.39 18.54
C ASP A 61 12.22 5.87 18.10
N MET A 62 12.41 6.81 19.04
CA MET A 62 12.64 8.23 18.73
C MET A 62 13.92 8.46 17.94
N HIS A 63 15.02 7.74 18.23
CA HIS A 63 16.25 7.82 17.43
C HIS A 63 16.00 7.38 15.98
N ARG A 64 15.31 6.26 15.78
CA ARG A 64 14.94 5.76 14.45
C ARG A 64 14.12 6.81 13.66
N LEU A 65 13.14 7.43 14.32
CA LEU A 65 12.34 8.51 13.71
C LEU A 65 13.21 9.75 13.37
N ALA A 66 14.12 10.13 14.25
CA ALA A 66 15.02 11.27 14.05
C ALA A 66 16.07 11.00 12.94
N ASP A 67 16.40 9.75 12.69
CA ASP A 67 17.22 9.32 11.55
C ASP A 67 16.43 9.30 10.24
N GLY A 68 15.11 9.53 10.30
CA GLY A 68 14.22 9.62 9.13
C GLY A 68 13.48 8.32 8.79
N GLU A 69 13.57 7.28 9.63
CA GLU A 69 12.81 6.05 9.40
C GLU A 69 11.29 6.34 9.49
N PRO A 70 10.47 5.82 8.55
CA PRO A 70 9.02 6.01 8.57
C PRO A 70 8.40 5.51 9.87
N LEU A 71 7.47 6.29 10.43
CA LEU A 71 6.75 5.91 11.66
C LEU A 71 6.15 4.51 11.58
N GLN A 72 5.58 4.14 10.45
CA GLN A 72 4.97 2.83 10.25
C GLN A 72 5.99 1.69 10.38
N TYR A 73 7.22 1.89 9.93
CA TYR A 73 8.29 0.90 10.11
C TYR A 73 8.78 0.84 11.55
N VAL A 74 8.85 1.99 12.23
CA VAL A 74 9.18 2.04 13.66
C VAL A 74 8.11 1.33 14.48
N LEU A 75 6.83 1.53 14.17
CA LEU A 75 5.71 0.85 14.81
C LEU A 75 5.65 -0.65 14.43
N GLY A 76 6.09 -1.01 13.23
CA GLY A 76 5.97 -2.34 12.64
C GLY A 76 4.62 -2.60 11.98
N TRP A 77 3.73 -1.60 11.89
CA TRP A 77 2.40 -1.75 11.32
C TRP A 77 1.83 -0.44 10.80
N THR A 78 0.81 -0.56 9.96
CA THR A 78 -0.03 0.55 9.50
C THR A 78 -1.51 0.17 9.51
N GLU A 79 -2.38 1.17 9.46
CA GLU A 79 -3.81 0.95 9.27
C GLU A 79 -4.15 1.05 7.79
N PHE A 80 -4.99 0.12 7.30
CA PHE A 80 -5.48 0.12 5.94
C PHE A 80 -6.85 -0.55 5.90
N CYS A 81 -7.84 0.08 5.31
CA CYS A 81 -9.24 -0.38 5.27
C CYS A 81 -9.83 -0.74 6.66
N GLY A 82 -9.43 -0.01 7.71
CA GLY A 82 -9.87 -0.25 9.08
C GLY A 82 -9.25 -1.46 9.76
N MET A 83 -8.19 -2.04 9.19
CA MET A 83 -7.45 -3.18 9.72
C MET A 83 -5.99 -2.82 9.91
N ARG A 84 -5.31 -3.51 10.85
CA ARG A 84 -3.86 -3.40 11.02
C ARG A 84 -3.14 -4.36 10.09
N PHE A 85 -2.11 -3.85 9.41
CA PHE A 85 -1.20 -4.61 8.56
C PHE A 85 0.23 -4.43 9.03
N SER A 86 0.95 -5.52 9.19
CA SER A 86 2.38 -5.52 9.45
C SER A 86 3.13 -4.93 8.26
N VAL A 87 4.05 -4.03 8.52
CA VAL A 87 4.93 -3.44 7.50
C VAL A 87 6.35 -3.31 8.04
N GLY A 88 7.31 -3.27 7.12
CA GLY A 88 8.72 -3.12 7.44
C GLY A 88 9.54 -2.96 6.16
N PRO A 89 10.87 -2.83 6.26
CA PRO A 89 11.74 -2.83 5.10
C PRO A 89 11.42 -4.03 4.19
N GLY A 90 11.23 -3.79 2.91
CA GLY A 90 10.84 -4.83 1.94
C GLY A 90 9.42 -4.67 1.36
N VAL A 91 8.56 -3.85 1.94
CA VAL A 91 7.24 -3.53 1.36
C VAL A 91 6.98 -2.03 1.35
N LEU A 92 6.31 -1.56 0.33
CA LEU A 92 5.76 -0.20 0.29
C LEU A 92 4.78 -0.02 1.46
N ILE A 93 4.85 1.09 2.17
CA ILE A 93 3.83 1.45 3.15
C ILE A 93 2.53 1.74 2.40
N PRO A 94 1.42 1.02 2.69
CA PRO A 94 0.13 1.24 2.03
C PRO A 94 -0.31 2.70 2.03
N ARG A 95 -0.74 3.21 0.88
CA ARG A 95 -1.11 4.62 0.67
C ARG A 95 -2.63 4.82 0.77
N PRO A 96 -3.09 6.02 1.16
CA PRO A 96 -4.52 6.34 1.24
C PRO A 96 -5.26 6.16 -0.09
N GLU A 97 -4.61 6.43 -1.23
CA GLU A 97 -5.17 6.25 -2.55
C GLU A 97 -5.40 4.76 -2.85
N THR A 98 -4.46 3.91 -2.48
CA THR A 98 -4.59 2.44 -2.60
C THR A 98 -5.73 1.92 -1.71
N GLU A 99 -5.92 2.50 -0.53
CA GLU A 99 -7.05 2.19 0.35
C GLU A 99 -8.38 2.56 -0.32
N GLU A 100 -8.46 3.73 -0.95
CA GLU A 100 -9.64 4.15 -1.71
C GLU A 100 -9.96 3.17 -2.85
N MET A 101 -8.93 2.78 -3.63
CA MET A 101 -9.07 1.76 -4.67
C MET A 101 -9.67 0.47 -4.12
N THR A 102 -9.12 -0.02 -3.03
CA THR A 102 -9.55 -1.26 -2.38
C THR A 102 -10.98 -1.18 -1.89
N ARG A 103 -11.39 -0.07 -1.26
CA ARG A 103 -12.78 0.16 -0.82
C ARG A 103 -13.77 0.17 -1.99
N ARG A 104 -13.41 0.80 -3.10
CA ARG A 104 -14.23 0.81 -4.34
C ARG A 104 -14.39 -0.61 -4.89
N ILE A 105 -13.31 -1.39 -4.91
CA ILE A 105 -13.31 -2.80 -5.33
C ILE A 105 -14.21 -3.63 -4.42
N CYS A 106 -14.08 -3.55 -3.11
CA CYS A 106 -14.93 -4.28 -2.17
C CYS A 106 -16.41 -3.93 -2.36
N THR A 107 -16.72 -2.64 -2.55
CA THR A 107 -18.10 -2.19 -2.84
C THR A 107 -18.63 -2.81 -4.12
N TRP A 108 -17.84 -2.86 -5.19
CA TRP A 108 -18.25 -3.48 -6.45
C TRP A 108 -18.42 -5.00 -6.31
N LEU A 109 -17.48 -5.70 -5.65
CA LEU A 109 -17.56 -7.14 -5.43
C LEU A 109 -18.82 -7.55 -4.66
N HIS A 110 -19.27 -6.75 -3.70
CA HIS A 110 -20.55 -6.99 -3.00
C HIS A 110 -21.79 -6.91 -3.90
N THR A 111 -21.68 -6.33 -5.09
CA THR A 111 -22.81 -6.30 -6.05
C THR A 111 -22.90 -7.57 -6.89
N LEU A 112 -21.87 -8.41 -6.88
CA LEU A 112 -21.86 -9.64 -7.65
C LEU A 112 -22.76 -10.72 -7.00
N PRO A 113 -23.55 -11.45 -7.80
CA PRO A 113 -24.43 -12.50 -7.27
C PRO A 113 -23.72 -13.85 -7.00
N TYR A 114 -22.40 -13.89 -7.10
CA TYR A 114 -21.56 -15.06 -6.96
C TYR A 114 -20.25 -14.69 -6.27
N SER A 115 -19.54 -15.72 -5.75
CA SER A 115 -18.20 -15.56 -5.17
C SER A 115 -17.17 -15.30 -6.27
N ALA A 116 -16.48 -14.16 -6.19
CA ALA A 116 -15.52 -13.74 -7.19
C ALA A 116 -14.13 -14.36 -6.96
N ARG A 117 -13.35 -14.45 -8.04
CA ARG A 117 -11.94 -14.79 -8.01
C ARG A 117 -11.11 -13.57 -8.37
N VAL A 118 -10.22 -13.14 -7.50
CA VAL A 118 -9.46 -11.88 -7.59
C VAL A 118 -7.97 -12.14 -7.67
N LEU A 119 -7.28 -11.43 -8.55
CA LEU A 119 -5.83 -11.43 -8.69
C LEU A 119 -5.28 -10.04 -8.32
N ASP A 120 -4.38 -10.01 -7.33
CA ASP A 120 -3.65 -8.82 -6.90
C ASP A 120 -2.21 -8.90 -7.41
N LEU A 121 -1.89 -8.12 -8.45
CA LEU A 121 -0.56 -8.07 -9.05
C LEU A 121 0.29 -7.01 -8.35
N CYS A 122 1.54 -7.35 -8.00
CA CYS A 122 2.44 -6.53 -7.17
C CYS A 122 1.85 -6.31 -5.77
N THR A 123 1.49 -7.41 -5.11
CA THR A 123 0.70 -7.41 -3.87
C THR A 123 1.41 -6.75 -2.67
N GLY A 124 2.75 -6.64 -2.68
CA GLY A 124 3.56 -6.03 -1.63
C GLY A 124 3.27 -6.65 -0.25
N SER A 125 2.79 -5.83 0.68
CA SER A 125 2.41 -6.29 2.03
C SER A 125 1.15 -7.18 2.06
N GLY A 126 0.49 -7.38 0.92
CA GLY A 126 -0.79 -8.11 0.84
C GLY A 126 -2.00 -7.30 1.31
N CYS A 127 -1.87 -6.00 1.54
CA CYS A 127 -2.95 -5.18 2.12
C CYS A 127 -4.22 -5.15 1.27
N ILE A 128 -4.11 -5.13 -0.08
CA ILE A 128 -5.24 -5.21 -1.00
C ILE A 128 -5.87 -6.61 -0.89
N ALA A 129 -5.06 -7.64 -1.10
CA ALA A 129 -5.52 -9.04 -1.10
C ALA A 129 -6.25 -9.41 0.20
N TRP A 130 -5.64 -9.14 1.36
CA TRP A 130 -6.23 -9.43 2.65
C TRP A 130 -7.48 -8.59 2.95
N SER A 131 -7.49 -7.32 2.51
CA SER A 131 -8.68 -6.47 2.71
C SER A 131 -9.87 -7.00 1.93
N ILE A 132 -9.67 -7.42 0.68
CA ILE A 132 -10.73 -8.02 -0.13
C ILE A 132 -11.20 -9.34 0.51
N PHE A 133 -10.27 -10.23 0.85
CA PHE A 133 -10.59 -11.53 1.45
C PHE A 133 -11.43 -11.40 2.72
N ARG A 134 -11.06 -10.46 3.62
CA ARG A 134 -11.74 -10.28 4.90
C ARG A 134 -13.07 -9.52 4.79
N GLN A 135 -13.18 -8.56 3.85
CA GLN A 135 -14.36 -7.72 3.71
C GLN A 135 -15.42 -8.32 2.78
N VAL A 136 -15.03 -9.19 1.84
CA VAL A 136 -15.97 -9.81 0.90
C VAL A 136 -15.94 -11.33 1.06
N PRO A 137 -16.74 -11.87 1.97
CA PRO A 137 -16.76 -13.31 2.27
C PRO A 137 -17.01 -14.18 1.02
N GLY A 138 -16.28 -15.26 0.92
CA GLY A 138 -16.39 -16.21 -0.19
C GLY A 138 -15.53 -15.87 -1.41
N THR A 139 -14.89 -14.70 -1.42
CA THR A 139 -13.95 -14.33 -2.51
C THR A 139 -12.66 -15.14 -2.41
N GLU A 140 -12.24 -15.75 -3.52
CA GLU A 140 -10.91 -16.34 -3.67
C GLU A 140 -9.93 -15.25 -4.11
N VAL A 141 -8.85 -15.08 -3.36
CA VAL A 141 -7.84 -14.04 -3.67
C VAL A 141 -6.48 -14.66 -3.85
N VAL A 142 -5.83 -14.33 -4.96
CA VAL A 142 -4.45 -14.67 -5.25
C VAL A 142 -3.64 -13.37 -5.33
N GLY A 143 -2.58 -13.26 -4.54
CA GLY A 143 -1.62 -12.16 -4.60
C GLY A 143 -0.29 -12.63 -5.18
N VAL A 144 0.33 -11.84 -6.05
CA VAL A 144 1.65 -12.14 -6.59
C VAL A 144 2.63 -10.99 -6.40
N ASP A 145 3.87 -11.35 -6.11
CA ASP A 145 4.99 -10.41 -6.02
C ASP A 145 6.29 -11.08 -6.44
N ILE A 146 7.26 -10.31 -6.90
CA ILE A 146 8.59 -10.82 -7.22
C ILE A 146 9.46 -10.93 -5.96
N SER A 147 9.18 -10.14 -4.93
CA SER A 147 9.95 -10.05 -3.69
C SER A 147 9.58 -11.16 -2.70
N ASP A 148 10.56 -12.00 -2.36
CA ASP A 148 10.37 -12.99 -1.28
C ASP A 148 10.09 -12.32 0.06
N GLU A 149 10.73 -11.16 0.34
CA GLU A 149 10.54 -10.39 1.58
C GLU A 149 9.11 -9.88 1.68
N ALA A 150 8.57 -9.32 0.59
CA ALA A 150 7.19 -8.88 0.53
C ALA A 150 6.22 -10.05 0.76
N LEU A 151 6.45 -11.19 0.12
CA LEU A 151 5.61 -12.38 0.28
C LEU A 151 5.66 -12.98 1.69
N VAL A 152 6.78 -12.87 2.39
CA VAL A 152 6.87 -13.26 3.81
C VAL A 152 5.96 -12.39 4.66
N ILE A 153 6.00 -11.07 4.46
CA ILE A 153 5.13 -10.11 5.15
C ILE A 153 3.66 -10.36 4.78
N ALA A 154 3.35 -10.52 3.50
CA ALA A 154 1.98 -10.75 3.04
C ALA A 154 1.36 -12.03 3.64
N ARG A 155 2.10 -13.12 3.70
CA ARG A 155 1.66 -14.38 4.32
C ARG A 155 1.49 -14.26 5.84
N GLY A 156 2.29 -13.40 6.48
CA GLY A 156 2.25 -13.16 7.92
C GLY A 156 1.11 -12.25 8.41
N GLN A 157 0.24 -11.74 7.52
CA GLN A 157 -0.85 -10.83 7.90
C GLN A 157 -2.03 -11.51 8.59
N GLY A 158 -2.11 -12.82 8.57
CA GLY A 158 -3.19 -13.57 9.23
C GLY A 158 -2.84 -15.03 9.42
N GLU A 159 -3.62 -15.69 10.30
CA GLU A 159 -3.53 -17.12 10.56
C GLU A 159 -4.76 -17.83 9.97
N GLY A 160 -4.60 -19.09 9.58
CA GLY A 160 -5.67 -19.91 9.00
C GLY A 160 -5.94 -19.61 7.53
N ASP A 161 -7.22 -19.59 7.13
CA ASP A 161 -7.64 -19.33 5.76
C ASP A 161 -7.35 -17.88 5.36
N GLY A 162 -6.84 -17.71 4.13
CA GLY A 162 -6.47 -16.39 3.62
C GLY A 162 -6.17 -16.41 2.12
N PRO A 163 -5.74 -15.27 1.57
CA PRO A 163 -5.26 -15.20 0.20
C PRO A 163 -4.10 -16.16 -0.06
N VAL A 164 -4.02 -16.67 -1.28
CA VAL A 164 -2.87 -17.45 -1.74
C VAL A 164 -1.81 -16.50 -2.28
N PHE A 165 -0.56 -16.60 -1.82
CA PHE A 165 0.52 -15.74 -2.27
C PHE A 165 1.59 -16.54 -3.03
N LEU A 166 1.85 -16.14 -4.29
CA LEU A 166 2.78 -16.78 -5.20
C LEU A 166 3.91 -15.82 -5.58
N LYS A 167 5.10 -16.37 -5.76
CA LYS A 167 6.23 -15.60 -6.30
C LYS A 167 6.13 -15.58 -7.80
N GLU A 168 6.01 -14.37 -8.37
CA GLU A 168 5.92 -14.19 -9.81
C GLU A 168 6.51 -12.83 -10.23
N ASP A 169 7.30 -12.87 -11.29
CA ASP A 169 7.73 -11.67 -12.01
C ASP A 169 6.72 -11.37 -13.11
N ILE A 170 5.94 -10.31 -12.95
CA ILE A 170 4.94 -9.93 -13.97
C ILE A 170 5.56 -9.45 -15.29
N LEU A 171 6.86 -9.11 -15.30
CA LEU A 171 7.61 -8.77 -16.51
C LEU A 171 8.10 -9.99 -17.28
N SER A 172 8.09 -11.19 -16.67
CA SER A 172 8.47 -12.45 -17.33
C SER A 172 7.38 -12.92 -18.29
N ASP A 173 7.76 -13.56 -19.40
CA ASP A 173 6.81 -14.23 -20.29
C ASP A 173 6.25 -15.53 -19.67
N GLN A 174 6.88 -16.05 -18.62
CA GLN A 174 6.44 -17.26 -17.93
C GLN A 174 5.49 -16.89 -16.80
N THR A 175 4.46 -17.71 -16.59
CA THR A 175 3.51 -17.56 -15.47
C THR A 175 3.17 -18.92 -14.88
N GLN A 176 3.02 -18.93 -13.55
CA GLN A 176 2.45 -20.06 -12.80
C GLN A 176 0.95 -19.87 -12.54
N LEU A 177 0.42 -18.69 -12.90
CA LEU A 177 -0.99 -18.37 -12.73
C LEU A 177 -1.83 -19.14 -13.74
N ASP A 178 -2.87 -19.78 -13.25
CA ASP A 178 -3.81 -20.54 -14.05
C ASP A 178 -5.26 -20.19 -13.72
N GLY A 179 -6.13 -20.38 -14.69
CA GLY A 179 -7.56 -20.13 -14.57
C GLY A 179 -7.97 -18.68 -14.85
N GLU A 180 -9.27 -18.47 -14.70
CA GLU A 180 -9.92 -17.20 -15.02
C GLU A 180 -10.25 -16.42 -13.74
N PHE A 181 -10.00 -15.12 -13.77
CA PHE A 181 -10.32 -14.19 -12.68
C PHE A 181 -11.46 -13.26 -13.08
N ASP A 182 -12.27 -12.90 -12.10
CA ASP A 182 -13.33 -11.88 -12.25
C ASP A 182 -12.76 -10.47 -12.17
N LEU A 183 -11.71 -10.30 -11.36
CA LEU A 183 -11.04 -9.02 -11.12
C LEU A 183 -9.52 -9.19 -11.13
N VAL A 184 -8.85 -8.26 -11.81
CA VAL A 184 -7.41 -8.01 -11.65
C VAL A 184 -7.23 -6.63 -11.02
N VAL A 185 -6.51 -6.57 -9.92
CA VAL A 185 -6.13 -5.31 -9.26
C VAL A 185 -4.61 -5.21 -9.19
N SER A 186 -4.08 -3.99 -9.27
CA SER A 186 -2.64 -3.75 -9.09
C SER A 186 -2.35 -2.33 -8.62
N ASN A 187 -1.38 -2.22 -7.73
CA ASN A 187 -0.63 -0.99 -7.51
C ASN A 187 0.84 -1.26 -7.86
N PRO A 188 1.19 -1.22 -9.16
CA PRO A 188 2.54 -1.54 -9.63
C PRO A 188 3.50 -0.36 -9.40
N PRO A 189 4.82 -0.56 -9.48
CA PRO A 189 5.78 0.54 -9.51
C PRO A 189 5.49 1.49 -10.67
N TYR A 190 5.47 2.80 -10.39
CA TYR A 190 5.13 3.82 -11.41
C TYR A 190 5.86 5.16 -11.23
N VAL A 191 6.68 5.32 -10.20
CA VAL A 191 7.43 6.57 -9.96
C VAL A 191 8.63 6.61 -10.91
N MET A 192 8.73 7.64 -11.73
CA MET A 192 9.87 7.80 -12.62
C MET A 192 11.13 8.17 -11.84
N GLU A 193 12.30 7.70 -12.29
CA GLU A 193 13.58 8.00 -11.64
C GLU A 193 13.83 9.51 -11.45
N LYS A 194 13.43 10.34 -12.42
CA LYS A 194 13.52 11.80 -12.34
C LYS A 194 12.68 12.43 -11.23
N GLU A 195 11.65 11.74 -10.73
CA GLU A 195 10.78 12.24 -9.67
C GLU A 195 11.42 12.10 -8.27
N LYS A 196 12.51 11.33 -8.14
CA LYS A 196 13.27 11.17 -6.89
C LYS A 196 13.66 12.50 -6.25
N ALA A 197 14.02 13.49 -7.07
CA ALA A 197 14.46 14.80 -6.59
C ALA A 197 13.37 15.57 -5.79
N SER A 198 12.09 15.22 -5.99
CA SER A 198 10.95 15.82 -5.29
C SER A 198 10.43 14.97 -4.13
N MET A 199 10.96 13.76 -3.94
CA MET A 199 10.52 12.84 -2.92
C MET A 199 11.18 13.11 -1.57
N ARG A 200 10.48 12.78 -0.51
CA ARG A 200 11.00 12.89 0.86
C ARG A 200 12.04 11.80 1.12
N ARG A 201 13.06 12.14 1.92
CA ARG A 201 14.14 11.22 2.28
C ARG A 201 13.68 9.94 2.95
N ASN A 202 12.67 10.01 3.82
CA ASN A 202 12.12 8.83 4.49
C ASN A 202 11.59 7.77 3.51
N VAL A 203 11.08 8.17 2.34
CA VAL A 203 10.68 7.25 1.28
C VAL A 203 11.91 6.71 0.54
N LEU A 204 12.81 7.62 0.13
CA LEU A 204 13.98 7.27 -0.67
C LEU A 204 14.97 6.37 0.07
N ASP A 205 15.17 6.61 1.36
CA ASP A 205 16.21 5.94 2.16
C ASP A 205 15.71 4.62 2.77
N TYR A 206 14.40 4.42 2.90
CA TYR A 206 13.83 3.29 3.66
C TYR A 206 12.86 2.40 2.89
N GLU A 207 12.04 2.95 1.98
CA GLU A 207 11.09 2.12 1.25
C GLU A 207 11.77 1.44 0.04
N PRO A 208 11.36 0.21 -0.33
CA PRO A 208 12.06 -0.56 -1.34
C PRO A 208 11.95 0.09 -2.72
N ALA A 209 13.10 0.39 -3.32
CA ALA A 209 13.17 0.99 -4.65
C ALA A 209 12.43 0.16 -5.73
N LEU A 210 12.42 -1.16 -5.56
CA LEU A 210 11.72 -2.10 -6.46
C LEU A 210 10.21 -1.87 -6.48
N ALA A 211 9.62 -1.43 -5.37
CA ALA A 211 8.19 -1.16 -5.27
C ALA A 211 7.78 0.24 -5.76
N LEU A 212 8.77 1.11 -6.04
CA LEU A 212 8.53 2.51 -6.36
C LEU A 212 8.85 2.84 -7.82
N PHE A 213 10.06 2.48 -8.30
CA PHE A 213 10.65 3.14 -9.45
C PHE A 213 10.54 2.37 -10.75
N VAL A 214 10.35 3.16 -11.81
CA VAL A 214 10.43 2.74 -13.20
C VAL A 214 11.47 3.58 -13.95
N PRO A 215 12.12 3.01 -14.99
CA PRO A 215 13.05 3.78 -15.83
C PRO A 215 12.35 4.97 -16.49
N ASP A 216 12.99 6.13 -16.53
CA ASP A 216 12.48 7.31 -17.25
C ASP A 216 12.27 7.05 -18.75
N SER A 217 13.06 6.13 -19.32
CA SER A 217 12.95 5.73 -20.73
C SER A 217 11.70 4.87 -21.02
N ASP A 218 11.09 4.29 -19.99
CA ASP A 218 9.93 3.42 -20.13
C ASP A 218 8.98 3.48 -18.91
N PRO A 219 8.31 4.61 -18.68
CA PRO A 219 7.45 4.80 -17.52
C PRO A 219 6.16 3.95 -17.54
N LEU A 220 5.83 3.34 -18.67
CA LEU A 220 4.63 2.50 -18.84
C LEU A 220 4.94 0.99 -18.78
N LEU A 221 6.16 0.60 -18.43
CA LEU A 221 6.64 -0.78 -18.41
C LEU A 221 5.68 -1.72 -17.67
N PHE A 222 5.40 -1.42 -16.40
CA PHE A 222 4.54 -2.28 -15.57
C PHE A 222 3.09 -2.24 -16.01
N TYR A 223 2.58 -1.13 -16.54
CA TYR A 223 1.21 -1.08 -17.04
C TYR A 223 0.99 -2.00 -18.26
N ARG A 224 2.00 -2.09 -19.15
CA ARG A 224 1.93 -3.06 -20.25
C ARG A 224 1.98 -4.50 -19.75
N ALA A 225 2.82 -4.78 -18.75
CA ALA A 225 2.87 -6.10 -18.13
C ALA A 225 1.53 -6.47 -17.47
N VAL A 226 0.96 -5.55 -16.67
CA VAL A 226 -0.36 -5.75 -16.06
C VAL A 226 -1.44 -5.95 -17.13
N ALA A 227 -1.46 -5.15 -18.20
CA ALA A 227 -2.42 -5.30 -19.28
C ALA A 227 -2.29 -6.67 -19.97
N GLY A 228 -1.06 -7.12 -20.25
CA GLY A 228 -0.81 -8.44 -20.83
C GLY A 228 -1.28 -9.57 -19.92
N ARG A 229 -0.93 -9.54 -18.63
CA ARG A 229 -1.41 -10.54 -17.67
C ARG A 229 -2.93 -10.53 -17.51
N ALA A 230 -3.52 -9.35 -17.36
CA ALA A 230 -4.95 -9.20 -17.25
C ALA A 230 -5.70 -9.71 -18.50
N TRP A 231 -5.15 -9.49 -19.72
CA TRP A 231 -5.77 -10.00 -20.93
C TRP A 231 -5.89 -11.52 -20.97
N HIS A 232 -4.85 -12.21 -20.50
CA HIS A 232 -4.84 -13.68 -20.50
C HIS A 232 -5.63 -14.27 -19.34
N LEU A 233 -5.63 -13.63 -18.16
CA LEU A 233 -6.15 -14.19 -16.91
C LEU A 233 -7.57 -13.73 -16.55
N LEU A 234 -8.05 -12.59 -17.06
CA LEU A 234 -9.45 -12.20 -16.87
C LEU A 234 -10.36 -13.07 -17.74
N ARG A 235 -11.47 -13.51 -17.16
CA ARG A 235 -12.56 -14.07 -17.93
C ARG A 235 -13.23 -13.01 -18.83
N ASP A 236 -14.01 -13.45 -19.78
CA ASP A 236 -14.87 -12.54 -20.54
C ASP A 236 -15.86 -11.83 -19.61
N GLY A 237 -15.97 -10.51 -19.74
CA GLY A 237 -16.72 -9.65 -18.82
C GLY A 237 -15.97 -9.33 -17.50
N GLY A 238 -14.79 -9.87 -17.29
CA GLY A 238 -13.95 -9.56 -16.14
C GLY A 238 -13.42 -8.13 -16.17
N THR A 239 -13.19 -7.56 -15.00
CA THR A 239 -12.81 -6.14 -14.82
C THR A 239 -11.41 -6.04 -14.21
N GLY A 240 -10.69 -4.96 -14.54
CA GLY A 240 -9.45 -4.63 -13.87
C GLY A 240 -9.46 -3.20 -13.33
N MET A 241 -8.69 -2.96 -12.27
CA MET A 241 -8.44 -1.64 -11.72
C MET A 241 -6.99 -1.51 -11.29
N VAL A 242 -6.31 -0.46 -11.78
CA VAL A 242 -4.89 -0.22 -11.58
C VAL A 242 -4.65 1.18 -11.05
N GLU A 243 -3.83 1.31 -10.00
CA GLU A 243 -3.33 2.60 -9.54
C GLU A 243 -2.27 3.13 -10.50
N ILE A 244 -2.28 4.45 -10.76
CA ILE A 244 -1.44 5.05 -11.79
C ILE A 244 -0.70 6.30 -11.30
N ASN A 245 0.41 6.62 -11.98
CA ASN A 245 1.02 7.95 -11.91
C ASN A 245 0.04 8.98 -12.45
N GLU A 246 -0.28 10.02 -11.67
CA GLU A 246 -1.26 11.06 -12.04
C GLU A 246 -0.89 11.81 -13.33
N ALA A 247 0.40 11.90 -13.64
CA ALA A 247 0.91 12.59 -14.83
C ALA A 247 0.79 11.77 -16.12
N LEU A 248 0.55 10.45 -16.02
CA LEU A 248 0.53 9.51 -17.16
C LEU A 248 -0.84 8.86 -17.36
N GLY A 249 -1.91 9.54 -16.95
CA GLY A 249 -3.25 8.97 -16.96
C GLY A 249 -3.73 8.55 -18.34
N ASP A 250 -3.62 9.44 -19.32
CA ASP A 250 -4.10 9.18 -20.70
C ASP A 250 -3.24 8.13 -21.40
N GLU A 251 -1.93 8.19 -21.21
CA GLU A 251 -0.97 7.23 -21.76
C GLU A 251 -1.21 5.84 -21.17
N THR A 252 -1.44 5.75 -19.86
CA THR A 252 -1.75 4.47 -19.21
C THR A 252 -3.09 3.92 -19.70
N ALA A 253 -4.13 4.76 -19.82
CA ALA A 253 -5.40 4.32 -20.37
C ALA A 253 -5.28 3.86 -21.83
N ALA A 254 -4.39 4.47 -22.64
CA ALA A 254 -4.12 4.02 -24.00
C ALA A 254 -3.50 2.61 -24.01
N VAL A 255 -2.56 2.28 -23.11
CA VAL A 255 -1.99 0.94 -22.99
C VAL A 255 -3.09 -0.13 -22.89
N PHE A 256 -4.09 0.08 -22.03
CA PHE A 256 -5.19 -0.89 -21.88
C PHE A 256 -6.11 -0.94 -23.08
N ARG A 257 -6.40 0.20 -23.73
CA ARG A 257 -7.20 0.21 -24.99
C ARG A 257 -6.49 -0.54 -26.11
N ASP A 258 -5.19 -0.29 -26.28
CA ASP A 258 -4.37 -0.92 -27.33
C ASP A 258 -4.18 -2.43 -27.08
N SER A 259 -4.25 -2.85 -25.82
CA SER A 259 -4.27 -4.27 -25.43
C SER A 259 -5.62 -4.96 -25.67
N GLY A 260 -6.63 -4.25 -26.20
CA GLY A 260 -7.93 -4.81 -26.56
C GLY A 260 -9.04 -4.62 -25.53
N PHE A 261 -8.75 -4.09 -24.34
CA PHE A 261 -9.77 -3.84 -23.32
C PHE A 261 -10.78 -2.78 -23.75
N ARG A 262 -11.99 -2.92 -23.25
CA ARG A 262 -13.11 -1.98 -23.48
C ARG A 262 -13.46 -1.24 -22.19
N GLU A 263 -14.34 -0.26 -22.30
CA GLU A 263 -14.78 0.57 -21.17
C GLU A 263 -13.60 1.13 -20.33
N VAL A 264 -12.46 1.40 -20.99
CA VAL A 264 -11.29 1.94 -20.33
C VAL A 264 -11.55 3.36 -19.86
N ARG A 265 -11.55 3.58 -18.55
CA ARG A 265 -11.88 4.86 -17.92
C ARG A 265 -10.80 5.29 -16.95
N LEU A 266 -10.47 6.59 -16.99
CA LEU A 266 -9.74 7.25 -15.93
C LEU A 266 -10.68 7.58 -14.76
N VAL A 267 -10.27 7.23 -13.56
CA VAL A 267 -11.02 7.49 -12.34
C VAL A 267 -10.17 8.35 -11.41
N ARG A 268 -10.79 9.37 -10.87
CA ARG A 268 -10.13 10.30 -9.95
C ARG A 268 -10.23 9.81 -8.50
N ASP A 269 -9.19 10.13 -7.73
CA ASP A 269 -9.16 9.95 -6.29
C ASP A 269 -9.98 11.03 -5.55
N PHE A 270 -10.04 10.93 -4.23
CA PHE A 270 -10.75 11.88 -3.35
C PHE A 270 -10.19 13.31 -3.40
N LEU A 271 -8.95 13.50 -3.93
CA LEU A 271 -8.34 14.81 -4.18
C LEU A 271 -8.64 15.34 -5.59
N GLY A 272 -9.37 14.59 -6.40
CA GLY A 272 -9.72 14.96 -7.78
C GLY A 272 -8.62 14.73 -8.81
N LYS A 273 -7.54 14.02 -8.47
CA LYS A 273 -6.44 13.67 -9.35
C LYS A 273 -6.71 12.37 -10.09
N ASN A 274 -6.26 12.24 -11.33
CA ASN A 274 -6.29 10.97 -12.05
C ASN A 274 -5.47 9.94 -11.26
N ARG A 275 -6.11 8.89 -10.75
CA ARG A 275 -5.44 7.93 -9.87
C ARG A 275 -5.62 6.48 -10.26
N PHE A 276 -6.69 6.15 -10.98
CA PHE A 276 -6.95 4.77 -11.35
C PHE A 276 -7.34 4.66 -12.82
N VAL A 277 -6.96 3.54 -13.44
CA VAL A 277 -7.52 3.09 -14.71
C VAL A 277 -8.38 1.87 -14.43
N VAL A 278 -9.64 1.92 -14.86
CA VAL A 278 -10.59 0.80 -14.84
C VAL A 278 -10.83 0.34 -16.26
N PHE A 279 -10.86 -0.97 -16.48
CA PHE A 279 -11.03 -1.57 -17.81
C PHE A 279 -11.80 -2.89 -17.71
N THR A 280 -12.43 -3.30 -18.82
CA THR A 280 -13.20 -4.55 -18.90
C THR A 280 -12.74 -5.37 -20.12
N LYS A 281 -12.56 -6.69 -19.93
CA LYS A 281 -12.34 -7.63 -21.01
C LYS A 281 -13.69 -8.01 -21.60
N GLN A 282 -13.93 -7.64 -22.85
CA GLN A 282 -15.12 -8.12 -23.56
C GLN A 282 -14.78 -9.41 -24.31
N GLY A 283 -15.71 -10.37 -24.27
CA GLY A 283 -15.65 -11.58 -25.07
C GLY A 283 -15.66 -11.26 -26.57
N SER A 284 -15.02 -12.12 -27.30
CA SER A 284 -14.97 -12.09 -28.77
C SER A 284 -16.35 -12.32 -29.37
#